data_196d1295b11188b0348b018694549042
#
_entry.id   196d1295b11188b0348b018694549042
#
_cell.length_a   1.000
_cell.length_b   1.000
_cell.length_c   1.000
_cell.angle_alpha   90.00
_cell.angle_beta   90.00
_cell.angle_gamma   90.00
#
_symmetry.space_group_name_H-M   'P 1'
#
loop_
_entity.id
_entity.type
_entity.pdbx_description
1 polymer ?
#
loop_
_entity_poly.entity_id
_entity_poly.type
_entity_poly.pdbx_seq_one_letter_code
_entity_poly.pdbx_strand_id
1 'polypeptide(L)'
;MPKPNVETFVDLLERSGLVDKDQLTDALIEANKATEGRAQDDVDLLAEQLVSRGLITRWQADRLLEGRYKGFFLKQYKLLSQLGRGGMSAVYLAEHVLMHRRVAIKILPKDRVADSSYLARFHREAQAAAALDHRNIVRAYDVDQDNGQHFMV
;
A
#
# COMPACT_ATOMS: atom_id res chain seq x y z
N MET A 1 13.91 1.57 -14.47
CA MET A 1 13.05 0.80 -15.39
C MET A 1 12.21 1.75 -16.23
N PRO A 2 12.07 1.48 -17.52
CA PRO A 2 11.16 2.27 -18.34
C PRO A 2 9.72 2.12 -17.82
N LYS A 3 8.92 3.18 -17.96
CA LYS A 3 7.49 3.11 -17.62
C LYS A 3 6.80 2.00 -18.40
N PRO A 4 5.86 1.28 -17.78
CA PRO A 4 5.04 0.32 -18.51
C PRO A 4 4.15 1.03 -19.54
N ASN A 5 3.77 0.35 -20.60
CA ASN A 5 2.70 0.80 -21.45
C ASN A 5 1.34 0.55 -20.77
N VAL A 6 0.25 1.00 -21.38
CA VAL A 6 -1.11 0.87 -20.81
C VAL A 6 -1.47 -0.59 -20.56
N GLU A 7 -1.21 -1.49 -21.52
CA GLU A 7 -1.52 -2.92 -21.38
C GLU A 7 -0.78 -3.54 -20.19
N THR A 8 0.53 -3.29 -20.10
CA THR A 8 1.35 -3.77 -18.99
C THR A 8 0.89 -3.18 -17.64
N PHE A 9 0.55 -1.90 -17.61
CA PHE A 9 0.04 -1.24 -16.40
C PHE A 9 -1.28 -1.88 -15.93
N VAL A 10 -2.20 -2.16 -16.83
CA VAL A 10 -3.47 -2.84 -16.53
C VAL A 10 -3.23 -4.26 -16.01
N ASP A 11 -2.32 -5.03 -16.63
CA ASP A 11 -1.92 -6.36 -16.13
C ASP A 11 -1.34 -6.27 -14.71
N LEU A 12 -0.45 -5.33 -14.45
CA LEU A 12 0.12 -5.13 -13.11
C LEU A 12 -0.96 -4.76 -12.09
N LEU A 13 -1.91 -3.92 -12.47
CA LEU A 13 -3.03 -3.52 -11.61
C LEU A 13 -3.94 -4.71 -11.29
N GLU A 14 -4.29 -5.53 -12.26
CA GLU A 14 -5.05 -6.77 -12.04
C GLU A 14 -4.31 -7.71 -11.08
N ARG A 15 -3.03 -7.95 -11.32
CA ARG A 15 -2.19 -8.84 -10.51
C ARG A 15 -1.95 -8.31 -9.09
N SER A 16 -2.03 -7.01 -8.89
CA SER A 16 -1.87 -6.39 -7.58
C SER A 16 -3.00 -6.70 -6.60
N GLY A 17 -4.20 -6.98 -7.11
CA GLY A 17 -5.41 -7.17 -6.31
C GLY A 17 -5.99 -5.87 -5.72
N LEU A 18 -5.48 -4.70 -6.12
CA LEU A 18 -5.95 -3.42 -5.60
C LEU A 18 -7.37 -3.08 -6.03
N VAL A 19 -7.78 -3.52 -7.22
CA VAL A 19 -9.09 -3.27 -7.81
C VAL A 19 -9.62 -4.61 -8.29
N ASP A 20 -10.90 -4.90 -8.04
CA ASP A 20 -11.51 -6.10 -8.62
C ASP A 20 -11.73 -5.93 -10.13
N LYS A 21 -11.87 -7.07 -10.82
CA LYS A 21 -11.90 -7.10 -12.28
C LYS A 21 -13.08 -6.35 -12.89
N ASP A 22 -14.24 -6.41 -12.26
CA ASP A 22 -15.45 -5.72 -12.76
C ASP A 22 -15.32 -4.21 -12.58
N GLN A 23 -14.85 -3.77 -11.41
CA GLN A 23 -14.55 -2.36 -11.16
C GLN A 23 -13.49 -1.81 -12.12
N LEU A 24 -12.46 -2.60 -12.41
CA LEU A 24 -11.42 -2.20 -13.35
C LEU A 24 -11.96 -2.05 -14.77
N THR A 25 -12.78 -2.99 -15.24
CA THR A 25 -13.40 -2.92 -16.56
C THR A 25 -14.24 -1.65 -16.70
N ASP A 26 -15.11 -1.37 -15.73
CA ASP A 26 -15.95 -0.16 -15.73
C ASP A 26 -15.10 1.11 -15.69
N ALA A 27 -14.04 1.11 -14.89
CA ALA A 27 -13.15 2.26 -14.77
C ALA A 27 -12.37 2.55 -16.06
N LEU A 28 -11.94 1.53 -16.78
CA LEU A 28 -11.27 1.69 -18.07
C LEU A 28 -12.22 2.30 -19.12
N ILE A 29 -13.46 1.85 -19.16
CA ILE A 29 -14.49 2.41 -20.05
C ILE A 29 -14.71 3.88 -19.72
N GLU A 30 -14.91 4.22 -18.45
CA GLU A 30 -15.16 5.57 -18.02
C GLU A 30 -13.93 6.50 -18.22
N ALA A 31 -12.73 5.99 -17.99
CA ALA A 31 -11.50 6.74 -18.25
C ALA A 31 -11.35 7.06 -19.75
N ASN A 32 -11.67 6.13 -20.63
CA ASN A 32 -11.63 6.36 -22.06
C ASN A 32 -12.67 7.38 -22.51
N LYS A 33 -13.89 7.34 -21.96
CA LYS A 33 -14.92 8.35 -22.23
C LYS A 33 -14.47 9.73 -21.77
N ALA A 34 -13.97 9.86 -20.54
CA ALA A 34 -13.56 11.12 -19.96
C ALA A 34 -12.36 11.77 -20.67
N THR A 35 -11.53 10.98 -21.34
CA THR A 35 -10.32 11.42 -22.04
C THR A 35 -10.43 11.40 -23.56
N GLU A 36 -11.62 11.17 -24.08
CA GLU A 36 -11.87 11.05 -25.53
C GLU A 36 -10.97 9.99 -26.21
N GLY A 37 -10.79 8.86 -25.52
CA GLY A 37 -9.97 7.74 -25.97
C GLY A 37 -8.47 7.86 -25.72
N ARG A 38 -7.96 8.99 -25.23
CA ARG A 38 -6.51 9.19 -25.01
C ARG A 38 -5.91 8.28 -23.94
N ALA A 39 -6.71 7.87 -22.94
CA ALA A 39 -6.24 6.97 -21.89
C ALA A 39 -5.86 5.57 -22.40
N GLN A 40 -6.23 5.20 -23.64
CA GLN A 40 -5.82 3.93 -24.24
C GLN A 40 -4.32 3.89 -24.59
N ASP A 41 -3.73 5.04 -24.86
CA ASP A 41 -2.36 5.16 -25.34
C ASP A 41 -1.44 5.93 -24.36
N ASP A 42 -2.02 6.51 -23.30
CA ASP A 42 -1.30 7.32 -22.31
C ASP A 42 -1.49 6.73 -20.91
N VAL A 43 -0.46 6.04 -20.43
CA VAL A 43 -0.48 5.37 -19.12
C VAL A 43 -0.54 6.36 -17.95
N ASP A 44 0.07 7.54 -18.08
CA ASP A 44 0.01 8.56 -17.04
C ASP A 44 -1.41 9.11 -16.93
N LEU A 45 -2.05 9.38 -18.05
CA LEU A 45 -3.43 9.84 -18.09
C LEU A 45 -4.40 8.78 -17.53
N LEU A 46 -4.19 7.50 -17.85
CA LEU A 46 -4.97 6.41 -17.29
C LEU A 46 -4.80 6.33 -15.76
N ALA A 47 -3.56 6.39 -15.27
CA ALA A 47 -3.27 6.38 -13.83
C ALA A 47 -3.95 7.57 -13.12
N GLU A 48 -3.90 8.76 -13.70
CA GLU A 48 -4.60 9.95 -13.20
C GLU A 48 -6.11 9.72 -13.08
N GLN A 49 -6.74 9.13 -14.09
CA GLN A 49 -8.16 8.83 -14.07
C GLN A 49 -8.54 7.85 -12.97
N LEU A 50 -7.72 6.81 -12.76
CA LEU A 50 -7.97 5.81 -11.71
C LEU A 50 -7.80 6.42 -10.30
N VAL A 51 -6.83 7.30 -10.11
CA VAL A 51 -6.60 8.03 -8.85
C VAL A 51 -7.75 9.01 -8.58
N SER A 52 -8.15 9.81 -9.56
CA SER A 52 -9.22 10.79 -9.40
C SER A 52 -10.58 10.15 -9.08
N ARG A 53 -10.80 8.93 -9.54
CA ARG A 53 -12.00 8.13 -9.23
C ARG A 53 -11.93 7.39 -7.89
N GLY A 54 -10.81 7.49 -7.18
CA GLY A 54 -10.62 6.85 -5.87
C GLY A 54 -10.42 5.34 -5.90
N LEU A 55 -10.11 4.75 -7.07
CA LEU A 55 -9.87 3.31 -7.20
C LEU A 55 -8.50 2.89 -6.67
N ILE A 56 -7.50 3.72 -6.88
CA ILE A 56 -6.16 3.57 -6.33
C ILE A 56 -5.67 4.90 -5.78
N THR A 57 -4.70 4.86 -4.88
CA THR A 57 -4.05 6.07 -4.38
C THR A 57 -2.94 6.52 -5.32
N ARG A 58 -2.49 7.76 -5.20
CA ARG A 58 -1.32 8.25 -5.94
C ARG A 58 -0.09 7.38 -5.69
N TRP A 59 0.18 7.03 -4.44
CA TRP A 59 1.30 6.18 -4.09
C TRP A 59 1.21 4.78 -4.75
N GLN A 60 0.02 4.19 -4.80
CA GLN A 60 -0.21 2.91 -5.48
C GLN A 60 0.02 3.05 -6.99
N ALA A 61 -0.48 4.11 -7.61
CA ALA A 61 -0.27 4.40 -9.03
C ALA A 61 1.22 4.56 -9.35
N ASP A 62 1.96 5.32 -8.57
CA ASP A 62 3.40 5.53 -8.76
C ASP A 62 4.18 4.20 -8.69
N ARG A 63 3.82 3.33 -7.74
CA ARG A 63 4.42 1.98 -7.64
C ARG A 63 4.13 1.10 -8.85
N LEU A 64 2.91 1.13 -9.36
CA LEU A 64 2.53 0.40 -10.57
C LEU A 64 3.27 0.96 -11.80
N LEU A 65 3.42 2.28 -11.91
CA LEU A 65 4.20 2.93 -12.97
C LEU A 65 5.70 2.60 -12.90
N GLU A 66 6.21 2.22 -11.72
CA GLU A 66 7.56 1.66 -11.53
C GLU A 66 7.65 0.15 -11.88
N GLY A 67 6.56 -0.46 -12.32
CA GLY A 67 6.48 -1.90 -12.62
C GLY A 67 6.29 -2.79 -11.38
N ARG A 68 5.92 -2.21 -10.24
CA ARG A 68 5.72 -2.95 -8.99
C ARG A 68 4.24 -3.24 -8.79
N TYR A 69 3.89 -4.51 -8.62
CA TYR A 69 2.51 -4.97 -8.38
C TYR A 69 2.34 -5.74 -7.07
N LYS A 70 3.44 -5.94 -6.32
CA LYS A 70 3.45 -6.63 -5.02
C LYS A 70 3.72 -5.65 -3.89
N GLY A 71 3.38 -6.06 -2.66
CA GLY A 71 3.67 -5.27 -1.47
C GLY A 71 2.60 -4.23 -1.13
N PHE A 72 1.40 -4.36 -1.70
CA PHE A 72 0.26 -3.50 -1.36
C PHE A 72 -0.60 -4.05 -0.21
N PHE A 73 -0.37 -5.30 0.20
CA PHE A 73 -1.13 -5.94 1.27
C PHE A 73 -0.19 -6.56 2.30
N LEU A 74 -0.55 -6.39 3.55
CA LEU A 74 -0.02 -7.12 4.71
C LEU A 74 -1.20 -7.77 5.42
N LYS A 75 -1.40 -9.08 5.20
CA LYS A 75 -2.59 -9.81 5.68
C LYS A 75 -3.88 -9.04 5.31
N GLN A 76 -4.64 -8.63 6.33
CA GLN A 76 -5.91 -7.91 6.17
C GLN A 76 -5.75 -6.39 5.96
N TYR A 77 -4.55 -5.89 5.83
CA TYR A 77 -4.29 -4.46 5.65
C TYR A 77 -3.84 -4.15 4.23
N LYS A 78 -4.54 -3.22 3.60
CA LYS A 78 -4.17 -2.65 2.30
C LYS A 78 -3.39 -1.36 2.51
N LEU A 79 -2.16 -1.30 2.02
CA LEU A 79 -1.31 -0.13 2.10
C LEU A 79 -1.78 0.96 1.12
N LEU A 80 -2.02 2.15 1.62
CA LEU A 80 -2.55 3.28 0.86
C LEU A 80 -1.48 4.31 0.47
N SER A 81 -0.57 4.61 1.39
CA SER A 81 0.52 5.57 1.17
C SER A 81 1.64 5.37 2.18
N GLN A 82 2.81 5.85 1.85
CA GLN A 82 3.93 5.91 2.78
C GLN A 82 3.88 7.21 3.56
N LEU A 83 3.83 7.13 4.89
CA LEU A 83 3.81 8.30 5.78
C LEU A 83 5.20 8.78 6.15
N GLY A 84 6.15 7.86 6.27
CA GLY A 84 7.52 8.19 6.62
C GLY A 84 8.46 7.00 6.51
N ARG A 85 9.75 7.29 6.52
CA ARG A 85 10.81 6.29 6.53
C ARG A 85 11.93 6.74 7.45
N GLY A 86 12.25 5.91 8.43
CA GLY A 86 13.40 6.09 9.30
C GLY A 86 14.52 5.11 8.98
N GLY A 87 15.63 5.20 9.70
CA GLY A 87 16.76 4.28 9.54
C GLY A 87 16.45 2.83 9.91
N MET A 88 15.39 2.60 10.71
CA MET A 88 15.04 1.28 11.26
C MET A 88 13.70 0.73 10.79
N SER A 89 12.82 1.57 10.22
CA SER A 89 11.48 1.16 9.82
C SER A 89 10.87 2.15 8.83
N ALA A 90 9.79 1.71 8.17
CA ALA A 90 8.95 2.58 7.36
C ALA A 90 7.52 2.56 7.93
N VAL A 91 6.83 3.69 7.87
CA VAL A 91 5.46 3.84 8.34
C VAL A 91 4.55 4.09 7.15
N TYR A 92 3.46 3.36 7.08
CA TYR A 92 2.46 3.44 6.02
C TYR A 92 1.08 3.75 6.57
N LEU A 93 0.32 4.53 5.83
CA LEU A 93 -1.13 4.57 5.99
C LEU A 93 -1.70 3.31 5.35
N ALA A 94 -2.56 2.61 6.06
CA ALA A 94 -3.23 1.41 5.56
C ALA A 94 -4.71 1.43 5.94
N GLU A 95 -5.47 0.53 5.33
CA GLU A 95 -6.87 0.29 5.63
C GLU A 95 -7.11 -1.19 5.88
N HIS A 96 -7.78 -1.51 6.97
CA HIS A 96 -8.26 -2.87 7.21
C HIS A 96 -9.37 -3.20 6.21
N VAL A 97 -9.15 -4.21 5.37
CA VAL A 97 -10.02 -4.48 4.20
C VAL A 97 -11.47 -4.80 4.54
N LEU A 98 -11.73 -5.42 5.69
CA LEU A 98 -13.09 -5.77 6.11
C LEU A 98 -13.77 -4.68 6.96
N MET A 99 -13.02 -4.01 7.82
CA MET A 99 -13.57 -3.00 8.73
C MET A 99 -13.54 -1.58 8.14
N HIS A 100 -12.88 -1.38 7.01
CA HIS A 100 -12.68 -0.07 6.37
C HIS A 100 -12.11 0.99 7.33
N ARG A 101 -11.32 0.54 8.30
CA ARG A 101 -10.69 1.40 9.29
C ARG A 101 -9.27 1.73 8.87
N ARG A 102 -8.94 3.00 8.86
CA ARG A 102 -7.58 3.47 8.59
C ARG A 102 -6.70 3.32 9.82
N VAL A 103 -5.48 2.87 9.60
CA VAL A 103 -4.44 2.66 10.60
C VAL A 103 -3.09 3.09 10.06
N ALA A 104 -2.15 3.41 10.96
CA ALA A 104 -0.74 3.51 10.62
C ALA A 104 -0.08 2.16 10.87
N ILE A 105 0.74 1.70 9.94
CA ILE A 105 1.49 0.46 10.07
C ILE A 105 2.97 0.76 10.00
N LYS A 106 3.71 0.37 11.03
CA LYS A 106 5.16 0.44 11.08
C LYS A 106 5.74 -0.91 10.67
N ILE A 107 6.52 -0.93 9.59
CA ILE A 107 7.09 -2.14 9.01
C ILE A 107 8.59 -2.17 9.29
N LEU A 108 9.06 -3.31 9.82
CA LEU A 108 10.48 -3.58 9.97
C LEU A 108 11.04 -4.06 8.61
N PRO A 109 12.10 -3.42 8.05
CA PRO A 109 12.71 -3.87 6.80
C PRO A 109 13.20 -5.30 6.87
N LYS A 110 13.04 -6.05 5.79
CA LYS A 110 13.43 -7.48 5.73
C LYS A 110 14.91 -7.72 5.99
N ASP A 111 15.78 -6.82 5.56
CA ASP A 111 17.22 -6.86 5.81
C ASP A 111 17.58 -6.69 7.28
N ARG A 112 16.68 -6.16 8.11
CA ARG A 112 16.84 -5.98 9.54
C ARG A 112 16.27 -7.13 10.37
N VAL A 113 15.44 -7.98 9.80
CA VAL A 113 14.85 -9.14 10.49
C VAL A 113 15.90 -10.17 10.87
N ALA A 114 16.97 -10.32 10.07
CA ALA A 114 18.08 -11.22 10.37
C ALA A 114 18.90 -10.80 11.59
N ASP A 115 18.86 -9.52 11.98
CA ASP A 115 19.50 -9.02 13.19
C ASP A 115 18.52 -9.13 14.37
N SER A 116 18.77 -10.09 15.24
CA SER A 116 17.93 -10.36 16.41
C SER A 116 17.77 -9.16 17.34
N SER A 117 18.74 -8.24 17.37
CA SER A 117 18.68 -7.03 18.20
C SER A 117 17.64 -6.04 17.70
N TYR A 118 17.50 -5.88 16.39
CA TYR A 118 16.47 -5.03 15.77
C TYR A 118 15.07 -5.59 15.97
N LEU A 119 14.90 -6.89 15.76
CA LEU A 119 13.63 -7.57 15.97
C LEU A 119 13.20 -7.52 17.44
N ALA A 120 14.12 -7.79 18.37
CA ALA A 120 13.84 -7.70 19.80
C ALA A 120 13.45 -6.27 20.23
N ARG A 121 14.12 -5.24 19.68
CA ARG A 121 13.79 -3.84 19.93
C ARG A 121 12.40 -3.49 19.38
N PHE A 122 12.07 -3.95 18.17
CA PHE A 122 10.77 -3.75 17.56
C PHE A 122 9.64 -4.33 18.42
N HIS A 123 9.79 -5.58 18.88
CA HIS A 123 8.81 -6.20 19.77
C HIS A 123 8.70 -5.52 21.14
N ARG A 124 9.82 -5.08 21.70
CA ARG A 124 9.83 -4.34 22.97
C ARG A 124 9.13 -2.98 22.85
N GLU A 125 9.37 -2.25 21.76
CA GLU A 125 8.68 -1.00 21.45
C GLU A 125 7.17 -1.21 21.33
N ALA A 126 6.75 -2.26 20.63
CA ALA A 126 5.35 -2.62 20.48
C ALA A 126 4.69 -2.97 21.81
N GLN A 127 5.35 -3.77 22.65
CA GLN A 127 4.85 -4.12 23.98
C GLN A 127 4.72 -2.89 24.89
N ALA A 128 5.70 -1.98 24.86
CA ALA A 128 5.66 -0.76 25.61
C ALA A 128 4.50 0.15 25.15
N ALA A 129 4.32 0.30 23.85
CA ALA A 129 3.22 1.09 23.28
C ALA A 129 1.84 0.48 23.60
N ALA A 130 1.71 -0.85 23.57
CA ALA A 130 0.47 -1.55 23.89
C ALA A 130 0.06 -1.41 25.36
N ALA A 131 1.02 -1.21 26.26
CA ALA A 131 0.77 -1.01 27.69
C ALA A 131 0.29 0.41 28.03
N LEU A 132 0.39 1.34 27.09
CA LEU A 132 0.03 2.75 27.30
C LEU A 132 -1.37 3.04 26.78
N ASP A 133 -2.18 3.65 27.64
CA ASP A 133 -3.51 4.16 27.29
C ASP A 133 -3.63 5.60 27.75
N HIS A 134 -3.39 6.54 26.85
CA HIS A 134 -3.45 7.97 27.13
C HIS A 134 -3.87 8.73 25.87
N ARG A 135 -4.71 9.75 26.03
CA ARG A 135 -5.25 10.56 24.91
C ARG A 135 -4.19 11.20 24.01
N ASN A 136 -2.99 11.46 24.53
CA ASN A 136 -1.88 12.09 23.80
C ASN A 136 -0.81 11.09 23.35
N ILE A 137 -1.06 9.79 23.48
CA ILE A 137 -0.16 8.71 23.07
C ILE A 137 -0.85 7.85 22.04
N VAL A 138 -0.16 7.59 20.93
CA VAL A 138 -0.65 6.69 19.87
C VAL A 138 -0.72 5.27 20.41
N ARG A 139 -1.88 4.63 20.26
CA ARG A 139 -2.07 3.24 20.68
C ARG A 139 -1.46 2.28 19.67
N ALA A 140 -0.85 1.21 20.15
CA ALA A 140 -0.56 0.03 19.35
C ALA A 140 -1.72 -0.97 19.50
N TYR A 141 -2.28 -1.42 18.37
CA TYR A 141 -3.40 -2.34 18.35
C TYR A 141 -2.96 -3.78 18.15
N ASP A 142 -1.91 -3.99 17.36
CA ASP A 142 -1.48 -5.33 17.00
C ASP A 142 0.00 -5.36 16.56
N VAL A 143 0.60 -6.53 16.66
CA VAL A 143 1.92 -6.85 16.09
C VAL A 143 1.80 -8.19 15.41
N ASP A 144 2.20 -8.26 14.15
CA ASP A 144 2.07 -9.48 13.37
C ASP A 144 3.20 -9.58 12.34
N GLN A 145 3.21 -10.66 11.59
CA GLN A 145 4.12 -10.87 10.48
C GLN A 145 3.39 -11.45 9.26
N ASP A 146 3.87 -11.10 8.09
CA ASP A 146 3.40 -11.65 6.83
C ASP A 146 4.62 -11.92 5.92
N ASN A 147 4.80 -13.18 5.50
CA ASN A 147 5.93 -13.61 4.67
C ASN A 147 7.30 -13.14 5.22
N GLY A 148 7.49 -13.22 6.52
CA GLY A 148 8.73 -12.80 7.21
C GLY A 148 8.87 -11.28 7.39
N GLN A 149 7.87 -10.50 7.03
CA GLN A 149 7.83 -9.07 7.26
C GLN A 149 7.07 -8.75 8.54
N HIS A 150 7.79 -8.28 9.56
CA HIS A 150 7.19 -7.91 10.85
C HIS A 150 6.62 -6.50 10.78
N PHE A 151 5.45 -6.30 11.37
CA PHE A 151 4.79 -5.01 11.39
C PHE A 151 3.99 -4.79 12.68
N MET A 152 3.80 -3.51 13.02
CA MET A 152 3.00 -3.04 14.15
C MET A 152 1.88 -2.13 13.62
N VAL A 153 0.68 -2.34 14.13
CA VAL A 153 -0.53 -1.58 13.77
C VAL A 153 -0.88 -0.61 14.87
#